data_09e5f5047fe39614ef909881a257c4d7
#
_entry.id   09e5f5047fe39614ef909881a257c4d7
#
_cell.length_a   1.000
_cell.length_b   1.000
_cell.length_c   1.000
_cell.angle_alpha   90.00
_cell.angle_beta   90.00
_cell.angle_gamma   90.00
#
_symmetry.space_group_name_H-M   'P 1'
#
loop_
_entity.id
_entity.type
_entity.pdbx_description
1 polymer ?
#
loop_
_entity_poly.entity_id
_entity_poly.type
_entity_poly.pdbx_seq_one_letter_code
_entity_poly.pdbx_strand_id
1 'polypeptide(L)'
;MNNILSCLEGVRTVIIAGHTRPDGDCVGACMGLWHYLRDNYPEIEADVRLEPVPESYKVIAGVEQIIGSYEDDKVYDLFIALDASDKGRIAGAQKYFDTAKHRICIDHHISNPGYADENMIVSDASSTCEVLTGLMAMEAISYDAAVALYIGIICDTGVFKY
;
A
#
# COMPACT_ATOMS: atom_id res chain seq x y z
N MET A 1 -6.99 -12.89 -7.07
CA MET A 1 -6.49 -11.79 -7.92
C MET A 1 -5.11 -12.19 -8.41
N ASN A 2 -4.88 -12.27 -9.70
CA ASN A 2 -3.61 -12.78 -10.23
C ASN A 2 -2.66 -11.66 -10.71
N ASN A 3 -3.15 -10.40 -10.72
CA ASN A 3 -2.38 -9.25 -11.13
C ASN A 3 -3.11 -7.99 -10.63
N ILE A 4 -2.40 -7.07 -9.99
CA ILE A 4 -2.94 -5.77 -9.56
C ILE A 4 -3.48 -4.96 -10.75
N LEU A 5 -2.98 -5.20 -11.95
CA LEU A 5 -3.38 -4.50 -13.18
C LEU A 5 -4.86 -4.67 -13.52
N SER A 6 -5.48 -5.80 -13.14
CA SER A 6 -6.90 -6.04 -13.40
C SER A 6 -7.82 -5.10 -12.60
N CYS A 7 -7.32 -4.52 -11.52
CA CYS A 7 -8.07 -3.62 -10.66
C CYS A 7 -7.99 -2.15 -11.11
N LEU A 8 -7.10 -1.83 -12.05
CA LEU A 8 -6.83 -0.46 -12.48
C LEU A 8 -7.61 -0.04 -13.72
N GLU A 9 -8.33 -0.96 -14.36
CA GLU A 9 -9.11 -0.63 -15.58
C GLU A 9 -10.20 0.40 -15.26
N GLY A 10 -10.15 1.54 -15.95
CA GLY A 10 -11.09 2.65 -15.77
C GLY A 10 -10.88 3.52 -14.52
N VAL A 11 -9.88 3.20 -13.68
CA VAL A 11 -9.53 3.96 -12.49
C VAL A 11 -8.76 5.23 -12.87
N ARG A 12 -9.09 6.36 -12.24
CA ARG A 12 -8.42 7.65 -12.40
C ARG A 12 -7.79 8.16 -11.13
N THR A 13 -8.42 7.85 -9.98
CA THR A 13 -7.95 8.32 -8.67
C THR A 13 -7.82 7.15 -7.71
N VAL A 14 -6.64 7.01 -7.12
CA VAL A 14 -6.31 5.95 -6.16
C VAL A 14 -5.87 6.58 -4.84
N ILE A 15 -6.38 6.06 -3.74
CA ILE A 15 -5.79 6.28 -2.42
C ILE A 15 -5.11 4.98 -1.96
N ILE A 16 -3.88 5.10 -1.51
CA ILE A 16 -3.09 4.04 -0.89
C ILE A 16 -2.96 4.40 0.60
N ALA A 17 -3.36 3.50 1.48
CA ALA A 17 -3.25 3.71 2.91
C ALA A 17 -2.84 2.42 3.62
N GLY A 18 -2.15 2.56 4.73
CA GLY A 18 -1.70 1.46 5.57
C GLY A 18 -2.14 1.62 7.02
N HIS A 19 -1.52 0.86 7.92
CA HIS A 19 -1.91 0.88 9.32
C HIS A 19 -1.39 2.10 10.10
N THR A 20 -2.06 2.42 11.23
CA THR A 20 -1.60 3.42 12.22
C THR A 20 -0.22 3.07 12.77
N ARG A 21 0.60 4.09 13.04
CA ARG A 21 1.99 3.92 13.46
C ARG A 21 2.77 3.06 12.44
N PRO A 22 2.89 3.55 11.19
CA PRO A 22 3.43 2.75 10.10
C PRO A 22 4.87 2.32 10.38
N ASP A 23 5.14 1.04 10.15
CA ASP A 23 6.47 0.44 10.20
C ASP A 23 7.10 0.32 8.80
N GLY A 24 8.16 -0.45 8.69
CA GLY A 24 8.90 -0.56 7.43
C GLY A 24 8.14 -1.28 6.33
N ASP A 25 7.32 -2.29 6.66
CA ASP A 25 6.51 -2.98 5.66
C ASP A 25 5.36 -2.11 5.18
N CYS A 26 4.66 -1.45 6.10
CA CYS A 26 3.59 -0.52 5.77
C CYS A 26 4.08 0.63 4.86
N VAL A 27 5.16 1.31 5.23
CA VAL A 27 5.72 2.42 4.43
C VAL A 27 6.27 1.90 3.09
N GLY A 28 7.00 0.79 3.13
CA GLY A 28 7.59 0.15 1.95
C GLY A 28 6.53 -0.28 0.93
N ALA A 29 5.46 -0.91 1.40
CA ALA A 29 4.34 -1.34 0.56
C ALA A 29 3.62 -0.14 -0.09
N CYS A 30 3.27 0.88 0.72
CA CYS A 30 2.59 2.06 0.22
C CYS A 30 3.43 2.83 -0.80
N MET A 31 4.70 3.07 -0.52
CA MET A 31 5.58 3.80 -1.43
C MET A 31 5.99 2.97 -2.64
N GLY A 32 6.20 1.67 -2.46
CA GLY A 32 6.49 0.75 -3.57
C GLY A 32 5.36 0.73 -4.60
N LEU A 33 4.11 0.62 -4.13
CA LEU A 33 2.95 0.69 -5.01
C LEU A 33 2.77 2.08 -5.64
N TRP A 34 3.00 3.16 -4.87
CA TRP A 34 2.90 4.52 -5.39
C TRP A 34 3.90 4.77 -6.53
N HIS A 35 5.17 4.38 -6.36
CA HIS A 35 6.17 4.46 -7.43
C HIS A 35 5.77 3.63 -8.65
N TYR A 36 5.28 2.41 -8.43
CA TYR A 36 4.86 1.55 -9.52
C TYR A 36 3.72 2.18 -10.33
N LEU A 37 2.70 2.76 -9.67
CA LEU A 37 1.60 3.45 -10.35
C LEU A 37 2.10 4.70 -11.08
N ARG A 38 2.89 5.54 -10.43
CA ARG A 38 3.46 6.76 -11.03
C ARG A 38 4.24 6.47 -12.31
N ASP A 39 5.04 5.42 -12.29
CA ASP A 39 5.98 5.12 -13.37
C ASP A 39 5.31 4.40 -14.56
N ASN A 40 4.24 3.65 -14.31
CA ASN A 40 3.59 2.82 -15.33
C ASN A 40 2.18 3.25 -15.72
N TYR A 41 1.51 4.07 -14.89
CA TYR A 41 0.13 4.52 -15.08
C TYR A 41 0.01 6.02 -14.83
N PRO A 42 0.67 6.87 -15.64
CA PRO A 42 0.72 8.33 -15.41
C PRO A 42 -0.65 9.01 -15.50
N GLU A 43 -1.67 8.33 -16.05
CA GLU A 43 -3.06 8.79 -16.07
C GLU A 43 -3.79 8.60 -14.74
N ILE A 44 -3.21 7.85 -13.79
CA ILE A 44 -3.79 7.62 -12.46
C ILE A 44 -3.17 8.61 -11.47
N GLU A 45 -4.01 9.41 -10.85
CA GLU A 45 -3.64 10.23 -9.70
C GLU A 45 -3.65 9.37 -8.44
N ALA A 46 -2.49 9.06 -7.87
CA ALA A 46 -2.33 8.23 -6.69
C ALA A 46 -1.86 9.05 -5.48
N ASP A 47 -2.69 9.10 -4.44
CA ASP A 47 -2.36 9.69 -3.14
C ASP A 47 -1.95 8.60 -2.15
N VAL A 48 -0.86 8.81 -1.40
CA VAL A 48 -0.51 7.99 -0.23
C VAL A 48 -0.89 8.74 1.04
N ARG A 49 -1.69 8.12 1.91
CA ARG A 49 -2.09 8.71 3.20
C ARG A 49 -1.69 7.78 4.34
N LEU A 50 -0.74 8.25 5.14
CA LEU A 50 -0.26 7.57 6.35
C LEU A 50 -0.12 8.55 7.50
N GLU A 51 -0.13 8.03 8.73
CA GLU A 51 0.36 8.76 9.89
C GLU A 51 1.84 9.14 9.72
N PRO A 52 2.39 10.04 10.56
CA PRO A 52 3.78 10.47 10.46
C PRO A 52 4.76 9.29 10.37
N VAL A 53 5.52 9.28 9.29
CA VAL A 53 6.51 8.23 9.01
C VAL A 53 7.72 8.37 9.94
N PRO A 54 8.17 7.29 10.61
CA PRO A 54 9.39 7.31 11.41
C PRO A 54 10.62 7.77 10.61
N GLU A 55 11.53 8.47 11.27
CA GLU A 55 12.73 9.05 10.64
C GLU A 55 13.58 8.02 9.88
N SER A 56 13.63 6.78 10.41
CA SER A 56 14.37 5.67 9.80
C SER A 56 13.93 5.31 8.38
N TYR A 57 12.68 5.61 8.01
CA TYR A 57 12.13 5.28 6.69
C TYR A 57 12.15 6.48 5.71
N LYS A 58 12.63 7.65 6.14
CA LYS A 58 12.79 8.80 5.26
C LYS A 58 13.87 8.62 4.18
N VAL A 59 14.60 7.52 4.22
CA VAL A 59 15.50 7.08 3.15
C VAL A 59 14.76 6.58 1.91
N ILE A 60 13.47 6.21 2.05
CA ILE A 60 12.64 5.80 0.92
C ILE A 60 12.30 7.03 0.09
N ALA A 61 12.61 6.98 -1.20
CA ALA A 61 12.35 8.07 -2.12
C ALA A 61 10.85 8.41 -2.17
N GLY A 62 10.51 9.70 -2.23
CA GLY A 62 9.13 10.17 -2.36
C GLY A 62 8.32 10.17 -1.06
N VAL A 63 8.88 9.77 0.08
CA VAL A 63 8.13 9.74 1.36
C VAL A 63 7.63 11.12 1.79
N GLU A 64 8.21 12.20 1.31
CA GLU A 64 7.74 13.58 1.51
C GLU A 64 6.43 13.90 0.77
N GLN A 65 6.01 13.02 -0.16
CA GLN A 65 4.72 13.13 -0.87
C GLN A 65 3.57 12.51 -0.05
N ILE A 66 3.87 11.81 1.03
CA ILE A 66 2.84 11.22 1.90
C ILE A 66 2.00 12.30 2.55
N ILE A 67 0.70 12.21 2.38
CA ILE A 67 -0.27 13.15 2.95
C ILE A 67 -0.63 12.69 4.36
N GLY A 68 -0.17 13.44 5.37
CA GLY A 68 -0.46 13.15 6.80
C GLY A 68 -1.81 13.69 7.28
N SER A 69 -2.55 14.41 6.45
CA SER A 69 -3.84 15.02 6.78
C SER A 69 -5.00 14.20 6.23
N TYR A 70 -6.12 14.21 6.95
CA TYR A 70 -7.36 13.53 6.58
C TYR A 70 -8.56 14.52 6.57
N GLU A 71 -8.32 15.81 6.33
CA GLU A 71 -9.35 16.85 6.49
C GLU A 71 -10.23 17.06 5.27
N ASP A 72 -9.72 16.77 4.05
CA ASP A 72 -10.50 16.90 2.82
C ASP A 72 -11.55 15.78 2.64
N ASP A 73 -12.50 15.97 1.74
CA ASP A 73 -13.58 15.03 1.41
C ASP A 73 -13.42 14.45 -0.01
N LYS A 74 -12.18 14.28 -0.48
CA LYS A 74 -11.91 13.69 -1.80
C LYS A 74 -12.48 12.28 -1.88
N VAL A 75 -13.20 11.99 -2.96
CA VAL A 75 -13.73 10.65 -3.24
C VAL A 75 -12.84 10.00 -4.31
N TYR A 76 -12.41 8.77 -4.03
CA TYR A 76 -11.52 8.02 -4.92
C TYR A 76 -12.27 6.94 -5.70
N ASP A 77 -11.79 6.65 -6.91
CA ASP A 77 -12.28 5.49 -7.66
C ASP A 77 -11.88 4.19 -6.98
N LEU A 78 -10.66 4.13 -6.44
CA LEU A 78 -10.10 2.94 -5.81
C LEU A 78 -9.40 3.29 -4.50
N PHE A 79 -9.74 2.56 -3.44
CA PHE A 79 -8.98 2.51 -2.19
C PHE A 79 -8.17 1.22 -2.13
N ILE A 80 -6.86 1.33 -1.90
CA ILE A 80 -5.98 0.18 -1.66
C ILE A 80 -5.46 0.24 -0.23
N ALA A 81 -5.94 -0.66 0.61
CA ALA A 81 -5.44 -0.86 1.97
C ALA A 81 -4.26 -1.83 1.92
N LEU A 82 -3.12 -1.42 2.45
CA LEU A 82 -1.90 -2.22 2.50
C LEU A 82 -1.49 -2.45 3.96
N ASP A 83 -1.12 -3.67 4.27
CA ASP A 83 -0.52 -4.04 5.55
C ASP A 83 -1.38 -3.61 6.76
N ALA A 84 -2.68 -3.82 6.66
CA ALA A 84 -3.63 -3.46 7.72
C ALA A 84 -4.55 -4.63 8.03
N SER A 85 -4.32 -5.27 9.16
CA SER A 85 -5.00 -6.49 9.59
C SER A 85 -6.51 -6.35 9.79
N ASP A 86 -7.01 -5.13 9.94
CA ASP A 86 -8.44 -4.83 10.03
C ASP A 86 -8.72 -3.37 9.65
N LYS A 87 -9.98 -3.05 9.37
CA LYS A 87 -10.41 -1.70 8.98
C LYS A 87 -10.10 -0.64 10.04
N GLY A 88 -10.10 -0.98 11.33
CA GLY A 88 -9.78 -0.03 12.40
C GLY A 88 -8.34 0.45 12.35
N ARG A 89 -7.44 -0.35 11.77
CA ARG A 89 -6.03 -0.03 11.65
C ARG A 89 -5.74 1.09 10.63
N ILE A 90 -6.59 1.32 9.65
CA ILE A 90 -6.40 2.42 8.68
C ILE A 90 -6.87 3.80 9.22
N ALA A 91 -7.35 3.85 10.45
CA ALA A 91 -7.67 5.05 11.26
C ALA A 91 -8.26 6.23 10.46
N GLY A 92 -7.52 7.32 10.32
CA GLY A 92 -7.98 8.54 9.64
C GLY A 92 -8.37 8.34 8.18
N ALA A 93 -7.86 7.30 7.52
CA ALA A 93 -8.21 6.97 6.14
C ALA A 93 -9.56 6.25 6.00
N GLN A 94 -10.22 5.84 7.12
CA GLN A 94 -11.51 5.13 7.05
C GLN A 94 -12.59 5.90 6.29
N LYS A 95 -12.65 7.22 6.40
CA LYS A 95 -13.66 8.01 5.70
C LYS A 95 -13.52 7.89 4.17
N TYR A 96 -12.30 7.80 3.65
CA TYR A 96 -12.06 7.59 2.22
C TYR A 96 -12.34 6.15 1.81
N PHE A 97 -12.06 5.19 2.69
CA PHE A 97 -12.43 3.79 2.49
C PHE A 97 -13.96 3.64 2.36
N ASP A 98 -14.73 4.34 3.20
CA ASP A 98 -16.20 4.26 3.20
C ASP A 98 -16.84 4.91 1.97
N THR A 99 -16.16 5.90 1.38
CA THR A 99 -16.69 6.67 0.23
C THR A 99 -16.09 6.26 -1.11
N ALA A 100 -15.00 5.49 -1.13
CA ALA A 100 -14.40 5.00 -2.37
C ALA A 100 -15.38 4.12 -3.17
N LYS A 101 -15.31 4.19 -4.50
CA LYS A 101 -16.18 3.39 -5.38
C LYS A 101 -15.85 1.89 -5.31
N HIS A 102 -14.57 1.56 -5.16
CA HIS A 102 -14.08 0.19 -5.01
C HIS A 102 -12.95 0.13 -3.96
N ARG A 103 -12.82 -1.01 -3.27
CA ARG A 103 -11.87 -1.20 -2.18
C ARG A 103 -11.12 -2.51 -2.34
N ILE A 104 -9.81 -2.46 -2.15
CA ILE A 104 -8.93 -3.63 -2.18
C ILE A 104 -8.11 -3.63 -0.88
N CYS A 105 -7.93 -4.80 -0.30
CA CYS A 105 -7.01 -5.05 0.80
C CYS A 105 -5.93 -6.05 0.34
N ILE A 106 -4.67 -5.68 0.50
CA ILE A 106 -3.52 -6.56 0.26
C ILE A 106 -2.74 -6.64 1.57
N ASP A 107 -2.59 -7.84 2.10
CA ASP A 107 -2.07 -8.04 3.46
C ASP A 107 -1.45 -9.43 3.62
N HIS A 108 -0.59 -9.60 4.63
CA HIS A 108 -0.04 -10.89 5.01
C HIS A 108 -0.46 -11.34 6.42
N HIS A 109 -1.19 -10.52 7.17
CA HIS A 109 -1.59 -10.87 8.53
C HIS A 109 -2.63 -11.99 8.56
N ILE A 110 -2.33 -13.10 9.25
CA ILE A 110 -3.23 -14.24 9.43
C ILE A 110 -4.54 -13.86 10.14
N SER A 111 -4.53 -12.78 10.91
CA SER A 111 -5.69 -12.27 11.64
C SER A 111 -6.66 -11.45 10.79
N ASN A 112 -6.30 -11.13 9.54
CA ASN A 112 -7.13 -10.32 8.66
C ASN A 112 -8.38 -11.11 8.21
N PRO A 113 -9.62 -10.64 8.53
CA PRO A 113 -10.84 -11.35 8.17
C PRO A 113 -11.29 -11.10 6.71
N GLY A 114 -10.61 -10.18 5.98
CA GLY A 114 -11.07 -9.64 4.70
C GLY A 114 -12.19 -8.62 4.90
N TYR A 115 -11.88 -7.33 4.77
CA TYR A 115 -12.83 -6.24 5.03
C TYR A 115 -13.07 -5.32 3.84
N ALA A 116 -12.41 -5.57 2.71
CA ALA A 116 -12.57 -4.85 1.45
C ALA A 116 -13.49 -5.59 0.47
N ASP A 117 -13.82 -4.97 -0.65
CA ASP A 117 -14.59 -5.61 -1.72
C ASP A 117 -13.79 -6.77 -2.34
N GLU A 118 -12.47 -6.57 -2.49
CA GLU A 118 -11.52 -7.62 -2.87
C GLU A 118 -10.39 -7.71 -1.84
N ASN A 119 -9.99 -8.92 -1.49
CA ASN A 119 -8.97 -9.16 -0.47
C ASN A 119 -7.93 -10.16 -1.00
N MET A 120 -6.66 -9.76 -0.96
CA MET A 120 -5.50 -10.60 -1.20
C MET A 120 -4.73 -10.75 0.12
N ILE A 121 -5.04 -11.80 0.86
CA ILE A 121 -4.43 -12.08 2.16
C ILE A 121 -3.59 -13.33 2.00
N VAL A 122 -2.28 -13.20 2.14
CA VAL A 122 -1.31 -14.28 1.95
C VAL A 122 -0.51 -14.47 3.23
N SER A 123 -1.08 -15.23 4.16
CA SER A 123 -0.53 -15.41 5.52
C SER A 123 0.81 -16.16 5.57
N ASP A 124 1.20 -16.82 4.49
CA ASP A 124 2.49 -17.50 4.38
C ASP A 124 3.60 -16.58 3.80
N ALA A 125 3.23 -15.38 3.33
CA ALA A 125 4.21 -14.39 2.90
C ALA A 125 4.91 -13.75 4.11
N SER A 126 6.18 -13.39 3.93
CA SER A 126 6.98 -12.77 4.98
C SER A 126 6.58 -11.32 5.26
N SER A 127 5.93 -10.67 4.29
CA SER A 127 5.52 -9.25 4.37
C SER A 127 4.48 -8.92 3.30
N THR A 128 3.78 -7.81 3.47
CA THR A 128 2.89 -7.25 2.43
C THR A 128 3.69 -6.80 1.20
N CYS A 129 4.93 -6.34 1.38
CA CYS A 129 5.84 -6.01 0.27
C CYS A 129 6.15 -7.24 -0.60
N GLU A 130 6.33 -8.43 -0.01
CA GLU A 130 6.48 -9.68 -0.78
C GLU A 130 5.22 -9.97 -1.61
N VAL A 131 4.05 -9.88 -0.99
CA VAL A 131 2.77 -10.09 -1.70
C VAL A 131 2.63 -9.15 -2.89
N LEU A 132 2.91 -7.84 -2.68
CA LEU A 132 2.86 -6.84 -3.75
C LEU A 132 3.83 -7.14 -4.89
N THR A 133 5.06 -7.56 -4.57
CA THR A 133 6.06 -7.92 -5.58
C THR A 133 5.54 -9.04 -6.50
N GLY A 134 4.82 -10.02 -5.93
CA GLY A 134 4.19 -11.10 -6.68
C GLY A 134 2.99 -10.67 -7.56
N LEU A 135 2.41 -9.49 -7.31
CA LEU A 135 1.28 -8.94 -8.05
C LEU A 135 1.68 -7.95 -9.16
N MET A 136 2.89 -7.42 -9.11
CA MET A 136 3.44 -6.48 -10.07
C MET A 136 4.15 -7.19 -11.23
N ALA A 137 4.20 -6.55 -12.40
CA ALA A 137 5.06 -6.98 -13.48
C ALA A 137 6.51 -6.66 -13.11
N MET A 138 7.34 -7.69 -12.91
CA MET A 138 8.72 -7.55 -12.41
C MET A 138 9.57 -6.58 -13.25
N GLU A 139 9.40 -6.63 -14.57
CA GLU A 139 10.12 -5.79 -15.54
C GLU A 139 9.70 -4.31 -15.47
N ALA A 140 8.57 -4.02 -14.85
CA ALA A 140 8.01 -2.68 -14.69
C ALA A 140 8.28 -2.07 -13.30
N ILE A 141 8.94 -2.81 -12.40
CA ILE A 141 9.34 -2.30 -11.08
C ILE A 141 10.57 -1.43 -11.24
N SER A 142 10.41 -0.12 -11.01
CA SER A 142 11.53 0.84 -11.03
C SER A 142 12.48 0.65 -9.84
N TYR A 143 13.64 1.29 -9.90
CA TYR A 143 14.62 1.24 -8.81
C TYR A 143 14.03 1.75 -7.49
N ASP A 144 13.31 2.87 -7.51
CA ASP A 144 12.73 3.45 -6.29
C ASP A 144 11.63 2.56 -5.71
N ALA A 145 10.78 1.98 -6.57
CA ALA A 145 9.79 0.99 -6.15
C ALA A 145 10.45 -0.24 -5.52
N ALA A 146 11.51 -0.77 -6.15
CA ALA A 146 12.24 -1.93 -5.66
C ALA A 146 12.91 -1.66 -4.31
N VAL A 147 13.50 -0.48 -4.11
CA VAL A 147 14.11 -0.09 -2.81
C VAL A 147 13.06 -0.02 -1.72
N ALA A 148 11.90 0.59 -1.99
CA ALA A 148 10.81 0.68 -1.01
C ALA A 148 10.31 -0.72 -0.59
N LEU A 149 10.00 -1.58 -1.56
CA LEU A 149 9.56 -2.96 -1.31
C LEU A 149 10.62 -3.78 -0.55
N TYR A 150 11.89 -3.64 -0.92
CA TYR A 150 12.99 -4.35 -0.26
C TYR A 150 13.16 -3.93 1.20
N ILE A 151 13.01 -2.64 1.51
CA ILE A 151 13.06 -2.15 2.91
C ILE A 151 11.94 -2.79 3.73
N GLY A 152 10.73 -2.89 3.19
CA GLY A 152 9.61 -3.56 3.88
C GLY A 152 9.92 -5.03 4.17
N ILE A 153 10.36 -5.79 3.17
CA ILE A 153 10.73 -7.21 3.34
C ILE A 153 11.82 -7.38 4.41
N ILE A 154 12.86 -6.52 4.41
CA ILE A 154 13.92 -6.59 5.41
C ILE A 154 13.40 -6.31 6.81
N CYS A 155 12.49 -5.35 6.97
CA CYS A 155 11.95 -4.97 8.27
C CYS A 155 11.16 -6.14 8.88
N ASP A 156 10.24 -6.73 8.14
CA ASP A 156 9.38 -7.80 8.64
C ASP A 156 10.11 -9.12 8.86
N THR A 157 11.06 -9.46 7.99
CA THR A 157 11.88 -10.65 8.18
C THR A 157 12.97 -10.49 9.25
N GLY A 158 13.04 -9.34 9.92
CA GLY A 158 14.10 -9.04 10.88
C GLY A 158 15.51 -9.23 10.30
N VAL A 159 15.72 -8.75 9.06
CA VAL A 159 16.97 -8.95 8.28
C VAL A 159 17.19 -10.45 7.99
N PHE A 160 16.12 -11.14 7.60
CA PHE A 160 16.10 -12.57 7.28
C PHE A 160 16.49 -13.47 8.49
N LYS A 161 16.07 -13.10 9.70
CA LYS A 161 16.33 -13.87 10.92
C LYS A 161 15.17 -14.75 11.35
N TYR A 162 13.98 -14.53 10.84
CA TYR A 162 12.76 -15.32 11.06
C TYR A 162 12.12 -15.74 9.77
#